data_2c1f31b6d9b62261316dc0f4d6999ef3
#
_entry.id   2c1f31b6d9b62261316dc0f4d6999ef3
#
_cell.length_a   1.000
_cell.length_b   1.000
_cell.length_c   1.000
_cell.angle_alpha   90.00
_cell.angle_beta   90.00
_cell.angle_gamma   90.00
#
_symmetry.space_group_name_H-M   'P 1'
#
loop_
_entity.id
_entity.type
_entity.pdbx_description
1 polymer ?
#
loop_
_entity_poly.entity_id
_entity_poly.type
_entity_poly.pdbx_seq_one_letter_code
_entity_poly.pdbx_strand_id
1 'polypeptide(L)'
;MGPNFEILSVIKVLLAKIDVIFKKGLKMWSRDSWRKFNILQQPSYPDETELKKAEEKLKTLPPLVFAGEARNLKQDLAKVCEGEAFLLQGGDCAESFSNFNAVNIRDMFKVMLQMAIVLTFAGRCPVVKVGRVAGQFAKPRSSDYEEQGGVKLPSYRGDIINGFEFNAKARVPDPNRMIEAYYQSASTMNLLRAFSRGGLADLHEVNRWNLGFIKKPDLDAKYGELARRLSQTLAFMEACGMNASNTPAVSETKVYTSHEALLLPYEEALTREDSLTGDWYDCSAHMLWIGERTRGINDAHVHFLSGVHNPLGVKIGPNATAQDIIALANALNPQNEAGRLNVIIRMGADKIGERLPKILREIKREGLNIVYSIDPMHGNTIKAANGYKTREFDKILAEVQSFFDIHRAEGTYAGGVHLEMTGQDVTECTGGSFKLSQEDLAQRYETQCDPRLNADQALELAFLIAELIKKI
;
A
#
# COMPACT_ATOMS: atom_id res chain seq x y z
N MET A 1 15.73 40.15 40.13
CA MET A 1 15.54 38.87 39.46
C MET A 1 14.09 38.84 39.03
N GLY A 2 13.83 38.86 37.73
CA GLY A 2 12.50 39.14 37.19
C GLY A 2 11.63 37.88 37.01
N PRO A 3 10.32 38.04 36.84
CA PRO A 3 9.32 36.96 36.77
C PRO A 3 9.55 35.91 35.62
N ASN A 4 10.44 36.19 34.68
CA ASN A 4 10.78 35.30 33.59
C ASN A 4 11.63 34.07 34.02
N PHE A 5 12.29 34.11 35.16
CA PHE A 5 13.13 32.98 35.62
C PHE A 5 12.30 31.86 36.25
N GLU A 6 11.21 32.19 36.94
CA GLU A 6 10.28 31.21 37.50
C GLU A 6 9.47 30.49 36.41
N ILE A 7 9.02 31.21 35.39
CA ILE A 7 8.28 30.63 34.25
C ILE A 7 9.15 29.64 33.46
N LEU A 8 10.40 29.99 33.19
CA LEU A 8 11.35 29.09 32.52
C LEU A 8 11.68 27.83 33.36
N SER A 9 11.73 27.96 34.67
CA SER A 9 11.92 26.82 35.59
C SER A 9 10.71 25.88 35.59
N VAL A 10 9.49 26.42 35.63
CA VAL A 10 8.24 25.65 35.57
C VAL A 10 8.09 24.93 34.23
N ILE A 11 8.42 25.62 33.12
CA ILE A 11 8.39 25.00 31.78
C ILE A 11 9.42 23.86 31.66
N LYS A 12 10.64 24.04 32.19
CA LYS A 12 11.66 22.96 32.21
C LYS A 12 11.22 21.76 33.05
N VAL A 13 10.57 21.98 34.19
CA VAL A 13 10.05 20.91 35.05
C VAL A 13 8.85 20.20 34.38
N LEU A 14 7.98 20.94 33.68
CA LEU A 14 6.88 20.36 32.90
C LEU A 14 7.40 19.55 31.71
N LEU A 15 8.36 20.06 30.96
CA LEU A 15 9.00 19.35 29.85
C LEU A 15 9.73 18.10 30.33
N ALA A 16 10.44 18.15 31.47
CA ALA A 16 11.07 16.99 32.09
C ALA A 16 10.06 15.95 32.59
N LYS A 17 8.89 16.37 33.12
CA LYS A 17 7.80 15.46 33.50
C LYS A 17 7.13 14.86 32.27
N ILE A 18 6.94 15.61 31.19
CA ILE A 18 6.43 15.12 29.91
C ILE A 18 7.41 14.11 29.32
N ASP A 19 8.71 14.40 29.34
CA ASP A 19 9.76 13.49 28.86
C ASP A 19 9.83 12.19 29.69
N VAL A 20 9.61 12.27 31.00
CA VAL A 20 9.52 11.09 31.89
C VAL A 20 8.23 10.27 31.65
N ILE A 21 7.10 10.94 31.37
CA ILE A 21 5.84 10.28 31.02
C ILE A 21 5.95 9.63 29.61
N PHE A 22 6.56 10.32 28.66
CA PHE A 22 6.86 9.79 27.33
C PHE A 22 7.82 8.59 27.40
N LYS A 23 8.92 8.69 28.14
CA LYS A 23 9.87 7.58 28.38
C LYS A 23 9.25 6.44 29.17
N LYS A 24 8.30 6.68 30.08
CA LYS A 24 7.52 5.63 30.74
C LYS A 24 6.52 4.96 29.80
N GLY A 25 5.89 5.69 28.89
CA GLY A 25 5.04 5.12 27.84
C GLY A 25 5.84 4.27 26.85
N LEU A 26 7.01 4.74 26.42
CA LEU A 26 7.96 4.00 25.58
C LEU A 26 8.54 2.75 26.28
N LYS A 27 8.63 2.74 27.63
CA LYS A 27 9.05 1.55 28.42
C LYS A 27 7.99 0.45 28.47
N MET A 28 6.75 0.69 28.05
CA MET A 28 5.69 -0.33 28.01
C MET A 28 5.56 -1.03 26.66
N TRP A 29 6.16 -0.51 25.57
CA TRP A 29 6.15 -1.19 24.28
C TRP A 29 7.33 -2.16 24.18
N SER A 30 7.03 -3.36 23.77
CA SER A 30 7.98 -4.38 23.29
C SER A 30 7.33 -5.07 22.09
N ARG A 31 8.15 -5.66 21.22
CA ARG A 31 7.65 -6.30 19.99
C ARG A 31 6.56 -7.36 20.23
N ASP A 32 6.49 -7.93 21.43
CA ASP A 32 5.51 -8.94 21.87
C ASP A 32 4.38 -8.38 22.74
N SER A 33 4.44 -7.09 23.14
CA SER A 33 3.47 -6.48 24.06
C SER A 33 2.05 -6.41 23.51
N TRP A 34 1.88 -6.45 22.19
CA TRP A 34 0.57 -6.50 21.50
C TRP A 34 -0.26 -7.71 21.94
N ARG A 35 0.36 -8.81 22.39
CA ARG A 35 -0.31 -10.03 22.87
C ARG A 35 -1.20 -9.80 24.10
N LYS A 36 -1.08 -8.63 24.75
CA LYS A 36 -1.90 -8.21 25.89
C LYS A 36 -3.13 -7.41 25.48
N PHE A 37 -3.26 -7.10 24.19
CA PHE A 37 -4.36 -6.30 23.65
C PHE A 37 -5.36 -7.16 22.91
N ASN A 38 -6.58 -6.63 22.73
CA ASN A 38 -7.59 -7.29 21.90
C ASN A 38 -7.07 -7.39 20.47
N ILE A 39 -7.08 -8.59 19.90
CA ILE A 39 -6.61 -8.83 18.54
C ILE A 39 -7.76 -9.32 17.67
N LEU A 40 -7.95 -8.68 16.52
CA LEU A 40 -8.98 -9.01 15.56
C LEU A 40 -8.39 -9.71 14.33
N GLN A 41 -9.21 -10.44 13.60
CA GLN A 41 -8.85 -11.04 12.31
C GLN A 41 -7.71 -12.07 12.35
N GLN A 42 -7.41 -12.66 13.52
CA GLN A 42 -6.40 -13.69 13.64
C GLN A 42 -6.99 -15.10 13.42
N PRO A 43 -6.20 -16.02 12.86
CA PRO A 43 -6.57 -17.43 12.83
C PRO A 43 -6.44 -18.07 14.20
N SER A 44 -7.21 -19.14 14.46
CA SER A 44 -6.97 -20.05 15.57
C SER A 44 -6.16 -21.24 15.05
N TYR A 45 -4.90 -21.30 15.42
CA TYR A 45 -4.03 -22.43 15.06
C TYR A 45 -4.36 -23.65 15.92
N PRO A 46 -4.48 -24.86 15.35
CA PRO A 46 -4.79 -26.07 16.11
C PRO A 46 -3.69 -26.48 17.07
N ASP A 47 -2.43 -26.16 16.75
CA ASP A 47 -1.25 -26.50 17.54
C ASP A 47 -0.40 -25.26 17.80
N GLU A 48 -0.46 -24.77 19.05
CA GLU A 48 0.34 -23.63 19.50
C GLU A 48 1.85 -23.93 19.54
N THR A 49 2.24 -25.20 19.65
CA THR A 49 3.64 -25.62 19.65
C THR A 49 4.23 -25.43 18.27
N GLU A 50 3.50 -25.82 17.22
CA GLU A 50 3.91 -25.61 15.83
C GLU A 50 3.95 -24.12 15.50
N LEU A 51 3.00 -23.31 16.00
CA LEU A 51 3.05 -21.86 15.83
C LEU A 51 4.35 -21.28 16.44
N LYS A 52 4.69 -21.63 17.66
CA LYS A 52 5.93 -21.18 18.32
C LYS A 52 7.18 -21.61 17.56
N LYS A 53 7.22 -22.83 17.02
CA LYS A 53 8.34 -23.29 16.18
C LYS A 53 8.48 -22.46 14.91
N ALA A 54 7.38 -22.13 14.25
CA ALA A 54 7.38 -21.27 13.05
C ALA A 54 7.85 -19.84 13.39
N GLU A 55 7.35 -19.24 14.47
CA GLU A 55 7.81 -17.93 14.95
C GLU A 55 9.32 -17.92 15.26
N GLU A 56 9.83 -18.92 16.00
CA GLU A 56 11.26 -19.03 16.31
C GLU A 56 12.11 -19.23 15.05
N LYS A 57 11.63 -20.02 14.10
CA LYS A 57 12.30 -20.18 12.79
C LYS A 57 12.40 -18.84 12.06
N LEU A 58 11.31 -18.08 11.96
CA LEU A 58 11.28 -16.77 11.30
C LEU A 58 12.24 -15.78 11.97
N LYS A 59 12.33 -15.77 13.30
CA LYS A 59 13.27 -14.92 14.04
C LYS A 59 14.73 -15.16 13.66
N THR A 60 15.09 -16.37 13.21
CA THR A 60 16.45 -16.72 12.78
C THR A 60 16.75 -16.36 11.32
N LEU A 61 15.73 -16.08 10.52
CA LEU A 61 15.91 -15.77 9.10
C LEU A 61 16.39 -14.32 8.90
N PRO A 62 17.10 -14.04 7.79
CA PRO A 62 17.50 -12.67 7.46
C PRO A 62 16.30 -11.74 7.31
N PRO A 63 16.42 -10.44 7.59
CA PRO A 63 15.36 -9.48 7.32
C PRO A 63 15.11 -9.36 5.81
N LEU A 64 13.85 -9.17 5.39
CA LEU A 64 13.50 -8.94 3.98
C LEU A 64 13.92 -7.54 3.54
N VAL A 65 13.78 -6.56 4.43
CA VAL A 65 14.22 -5.17 4.22
C VAL A 65 15.05 -4.70 5.40
N PHE A 66 15.87 -3.66 5.19
CA PHE A 66 16.66 -3.05 6.25
C PHE A 66 16.07 -1.71 6.68
N ALA A 67 16.31 -1.33 7.94
CA ALA A 67 15.89 -0.06 8.51
C ALA A 67 16.25 1.16 7.65
N GLY A 68 17.44 1.15 7.04
CA GLY A 68 17.87 2.20 6.12
C GLY A 68 16.98 2.36 4.89
N GLU A 69 16.48 1.26 4.32
CA GLU A 69 15.55 1.31 3.19
C GLU A 69 14.18 1.89 3.62
N ALA A 70 13.68 1.53 4.81
CA ALA A 70 12.45 2.09 5.37
C ALA A 70 12.61 3.60 5.67
N ARG A 71 13.77 4.05 6.18
CA ARG A 71 14.09 5.48 6.35
C ARG A 71 14.10 6.23 5.02
N ASN A 72 14.67 5.65 3.97
CA ASN A 72 14.65 6.24 2.64
C ASN A 72 13.23 6.42 2.11
N LEU A 73 12.37 5.41 2.30
CA LEU A 73 10.96 5.54 1.94
C LEU A 73 10.27 6.64 2.75
N LYS A 74 10.53 6.75 4.07
CA LYS A 74 9.96 7.83 4.90
C LYS A 74 10.34 9.21 4.37
N GLN A 75 11.59 9.41 3.95
CA GLN A 75 12.06 10.66 3.33
C GLN A 75 11.38 10.93 1.98
N ASP A 76 11.21 9.92 1.14
CA ASP A 76 10.51 10.07 -0.14
C ASP A 76 9.00 10.37 0.09
N LEU A 77 8.36 9.78 1.10
CA LEU A 77 6.98 10.07 1.49
C LEU A 77 6.83 11.45 2.18
N ALA A 78 7.88 11.97 2.82
CA ALA A 78 7.87 13.35 3.33
C ALA A 78 7.67 14.36 2.20
N LYS A 79 8.33 14.16 1.05
CA LYS A 79 8.11 14.98 -0.16
C LYS A 79 6.67 14.88 -0.68
N VAL A 80 6.04 13.70 -0.54
CA VAL A 80 4.62 13.55 -0.89
C VAL A 80 3.75 14.37 0.08
N CYS A 81 4.05 14.34 1.38
CA CYS A 81 3.35 15.14 2.38
C CYS A 81 3.45 16.65 2.10
N GLU A 82 4.59 17.10 1.57
CA GLU A 82 4.90 18.48 1.20
C GLU A 82 4.36 18.89 -0.18
N GLY A 83 3.78 17.96 -0.94
CA GLY A 83 3.27 18.22 -2.30
C GLY A 83 4.34 18.20 -3.40
N GLU A 84 5.54 17.74 -3.09
CA GLU A 84 6.68 17.72 -4.01
C GLU A 84 6.85 16.37 -4.75
N ALA A 85 6.10 15.34 -4.36
CA ALA A 85 6.12 14.01 -4.97
C ALA A 85 4.72 13.40 -4.97
N PHE A 86 4.52 12.32 -5.72
CA PHE A 86 3.26 11.58 -5.79
C PHE A 86 3.47 10.11 -5.41
N LEU A 87 2.58 9.53 -4.59
CA LEU A 87 2.62 8.13 -4.19
C LEU A 87 1.83 7.25 -5.17
N LEU A 88 2.51 6.30 -5.82
CA LEU A 88 1.89 5.19 -6.52
C LEU A 88 2.07 3.91 -5.70
N GLN A 89 1.04 3.53 -4.97
CA GLN A 89 1.00 2.26 -4.24
C GLN A 89 0.05 1.31 -4.97
N GLY A 90 0.55 0.15 -5.43
CA GLY A 90 -0.26 -0.77 -6.21
C GLY A 90 0.30 -2.18 -6.25
N GLY A 91 -0.57 -3.14 -6.56
CA GLY A 91 -0.22 -4.54 -6.69
C GLY A 91 -1.34 -5.48 -6.26
N ASP A 92 -1.02 -6.69 -5.87
CA ASP A 92 -2.02 -7.72 -5.67
C ASP A 92 -3.01 -7.41 -4.54
N CYS A 93 -4.23 -7.93 -4.67
CA CYS A 93 -5.22 -7.95 -3.60
C CYS A 93 -4.75 -8.83 -2.45
N ALA A 94 -4.40 -10.06 -2.75
CA ALA A 94 -3.67 -11.00 -1.91
C ALA A 94 -2.81 -11.87 -2.83
N GLU A 95 -1.52 -11.90 -2.57
CA GLU A 95 -0.60 -12.80 -3.27
C GLU A 95 -0.96 -14.25 -3.00
N SER A 96 -0.82 -15.10 -4.03
CA SER A 96 -1.08 -16.53 -3.93
C SER A 96 0.20 -17.32 -4.18
N PHE A 97 0.40 -18.38 -3.39
CA PHE A 97 1.54 -19.29 -3.58
C PHE A 97 1.50 -19.97 -4.96
N SER A 98 0.31 -20.21 -5.50
CA SER A 98 0.16 -20.82 -6.84
C SER A 98 0.53 -19.88 -7.98
N ASN A 99 0.43 -18.56 -7.78
CA ASN A 99 0.76 -17.56 -8.79
C ASN A 99 2.20 -17.02 -8.66
N PHE A 100 2.98 -17.56 -7.73
CA PHE A 100 4.36 -17.16 -7.53
C PHE A 100 5.26 -17.69 -8.68
N ASN A 101 5.64 -16.77 -9.57
CA ASN A 101 6.58 -17.03 -10.65
C ASN A 101 7.22 -15.73 -11.17
N ALA A 102 8.37 -15.86 -11.84
CA ALA A 102 9.15 -14.72 -12.32
C ALA A 102 8.40 -13.85 -13.36
N VAL A 103 7.48 -14.43 -14.15
CA VAL A 103 6.72 -13.71 -15.18
C VAL A 103 5.72 -12.78 -14.51
N ASN A 104 4.95 -13.27 -13.54
CA ASN A 104 3.97 -12.45 -12.80
C ASN A 104 4.65 -11.29 -12.05
N ILE A 105 5.78 -11.54 -11.39
CA ILE A 105 6.56 -10.51 -10.69
C ILE A 105 7.08 -9.47 -11.68
N ARG A 106 7.64 -9.90 -12.81
CA ARG A 106 8.14 -9.01 -13.86
C ARG A 106 7.01 -8.14 -14.44
N ASP A 107 5.88 -8.74 -14.77
CA ASP A 107 4.79 -8.04 -15.44
C ASP A 107 4.11 -7.04 -14.50
N MET A 108 3.98 -7.36 -13.21
CA MET A 108 3.56 -6.40 -12.18
C MET A 108 4.53 -5.21 -12.09
N PHE A 109 5.84 -5.48 -12.07
CA PHE A 109 6.88 -4.45 -12.03
C PHE A 109 6.80 -3.55 -13.28
N LYS A 110 6.62 -4.14 -14.48
CA LYS A 110 6.46 -3.38 -15.75
C LYS A 110 5.28 -2.43 -15.69
N VAL A 111 4.10 -2.88 -15.31
CA VAL A 111 2.90 -2.03 -15.23
C VAL A 111 3.12 -0.88 -14.25
N MET A 112 3.72 -1.15 -13.09
CA MET A 112 4.06 -0.12 -12.12
C MET A 112 5.01 0.95 -12.71
N LEU A 113 6.02 0.55 -13.48
CA LEU A 113 6.92 1.50 -14.15
C LEU A 113 6.21 2.29 -15.26
N GLN A 114 5.38 1.64 -16.05
CA GLN A 114 4.58 2.30 -17.08
C GLN A 114 3.67 3.39 -16.50
N MET A 115 2.97 3.08 -15.41
CA MET A 115 2.17 4.05 -14.67
C MET A 115 3.04 5.18 -14.11
N ALA A 116 4.15 4.83 -13.46
CA ALA A 116 5.02 5.81 -12.82
C ALA A 116 5.60 6.83 -13.80
N ILE A 117 6.05 6.42 -15.00
CA ILE A 117 6.60 7.36 -15.98
C ILE A 117 5.53 8.32 -16.53
N VAL A 118 4.30 7.83 -16.74
CA VAL A 118 3.16 8.65 -17.16
C VAL A 118 2.82 9.70 -16.09
N LEU A 119 2.74 9.28 -14.83
CA LEU A 119 2.44 10.17 -13.71
C LEU A 119 3.57 11.16 -13.43
N THR A 120 4.85 10.72 -13.51
CA THR A 120 6.02 11.60 -13.36
C THR A 120 6.02 12.70 -14.41
N PHE A 121 5.78 12.33 -15.67
CA PHE A 121 5.76 13.29 -16.79
C PHE A 121 4.63 14.31 -16.64
N ALA A 122 3.44 13.86 -16.25
CA ALA A 122 2.28 14.72 -16.08
C ALA A 122 2.36 15.64 -14.86
N GLY A 123 2.75 15.06 -13.72
CA GLY A 123 2.86 15.77 -12.45
C GLY A 123 4.11 16.64 -12.33
N ARG A 124 5.10 16.44 -13.20
CA ARG A 124 6.41 17.12 -13.13
C ARG A 124 7.08 16.96 -11.76
N CYS A 125 6.78 15.89 -11.06
CA CYS A 125 7.32 15.56 -9.76
C CYS A 125 7.71 14.07 -9.69
N PRO A 126 8.61 13.67 -8.78
CA PRO A 126 8.95 12.29 -8.57
C PRO A 126 7.72 11.46 -8.17
N VAL A 127 7.67 10.20 -8.65
CA VAL A 127 6.67 9.23 -8.22
C VAL A 127 7.34 8.20 -7.29
N VAL A 128 6.85 8.14 -6.05
CA VAL A 128 7.28 7.13 -5.06
C VAL A 128 6.51 5.84 -5.35
N LYS A 129 7.23 4.80 -5.74
CA LYS A 129 6.66 3.50 -6.15
C LYS A 129 6.70 2.53 -4.99
N VAL A 130 5.51 2.11 -4.51
CA VAL A 130 5.37 1.16 -3.39
C VAL A 130 4.50 -0.01 -3.85
N GLY A 131 5.09 -1.19 -3.99
CA GLY A 131 4.38 -2.41 -4.38
C GLY A 131 3.58 -3.00 -3.23
N ARG A 132 2.35 -3.43 -3.51
CA ARG A 132 1.58 -4.37 -2.68
C ARG A 132 2.03 -5.79 -3.07
N VAL A 133 3.23 -6.15 -2.67
CA VAL A 133 3.95 -7.34 -3.13
C VAL A 133 5.04 -7.72 -2.12
N ALA A 134 5.46 -8.98 -2.15
CA ALA A 134 6.44 -9.57 -1.26
C ALA A 134 6.02 -9.52 0.22
N GLY A 135 4.77 -9.93 0.49
CA GLY A 135 4.21 -9.99 1.84
C GLY A 135 2.69 -9.87 1.92
N GLN A 136 2.00 -9.48 0.84
CA GLN A 136 0.54 -9.30 0.84
C GLN A 136 -0.18 -10.65 0.71
N PHE A 137 0.09 -11.61 1.61
CA PHE A 137 -0.51 -12.94 1.61
C PHE A 137 -1.69 -13.11 2.56
N ALA A 138 -1.97 -12.13 3.43
CA ALA A 138 -3.08 -12.17 4.37
C ALA A 138 -4.22 -11.26 3.94
N LYS A 139 -5.46 -11.66 4.23
CA LYS A 139 -6.66 -10.89 3.92
C LYS A 139 -7.65 -10.91 5.08
N PRO A 140 -8.14 -9.74 5.57
CA PRO A 140 -9.21 -9.70 6.55
C PRO A 140 -10.52 -10.12 5.93
N ARG A 141 -11.35 -10.84 6.70
CA ARG A 141 -12.66 -11.34 6.23
C ARG A 141 -13.79 -10.73 7.04
N SER A 142 -14.93 -10.54 6.37
CA SER A 142 -16.16 -10.08 7.04
C SER A 142 -16.87 -11.17 7.82
N SER A 143 -16.57 -12.45 7.55
CA SER A 143 -17.10 -13.61 8.27
C SER A 143 -15.96 -14.58 8.56
N ASP A 144 -16.00 -15.24 9.71
CA ASP A 144 -15.04 -16.28 10.09
C ASP A 144 -15.25 -17.59 9.32
N TYR A 145 -16.42 -17.73 8.70
CA TYR A 145 -16.81 -18.95 7.97
C TYR A 145 -17.37 -18.61 6.60
N GLU A 146 -17.14 -19.52 5.66
CA GLU A 146 -17.74 -19.57 4.33
C GLU A 146 -18.64 -20.82 4.23
N GLU A 147 -19.72 -20.74 3.47
CA GLU A 147 -20.66 -21.83 3.27
C GLU A 147 -20.85 -22.09 1.77
N GLN A 148 -20.70 -23.35 1.35
CA GLN A 148 -20.94 -23.79 -0.01
C GLN A 148 -21.61 -25.18 0.03
N GLY A 149 -22.74 -25.34 -0.67
CA GLY A 149 -23.45 -26.62 -0.75
C GLY A 149 -23.88 -27.19 0.62
N GLY A 150 -24.19 -26.34 1.61
CA GLY A 150 -24.55 -26.75 2.97
C GLY A 150 -23.37 -27.15 3.86
N VAL A 151 -22.14 -27.08 3.37
CA VAL A 151 -20.92 -27.29 4.16
C VAL A 151 -20.38 -25.95 4.62
N LYS A 152 -20.12 -25.82 5.93
CA LYS A 152 -19.56 -24.61 6.55
C LYS A 152 -18.10 -24.87 6.96
N LEU A 153 -17.17 -24.08 6.41
CA LEU A 153 -15.73 -24.17 6.68
C LEU A 153 -15.16 -22.79 7.09
N PRO A 154 -14.01 -22.75 7.77
CA PRO A 154 -13.30 -21.50 8.01
C PRO A 154 -13.06 -20.73 6.72
N SER A 155 -13.22 -19.41 6.79
CA SER A 155 -12.95 -18.54 5.63
C SER A 155 -11.49 -18.64 5.17
N TYR A 156 -11.28 -18.57 3.85
CA TYR A 156 -9.93 -18.37 3.31
C TYR A 156 -9.43 -16.98 3.73
N ARG A 157 -8.31 -16.93 4.44
CA ARG A 157 -7.71 -15.71 4.99
C ARG A 157 -6.39 -15.32 4.33
N GLY A 158 -6.08 -15.97 3.21
CA GLY A 158 -4.83 -15.77 2.47
C GLY A 158 -3.85 -16.90 2.69
N ASP A 159 -2.98 -17.11 1.71
CA ASP A 159 -2.09 -18.28 1.64
C ASP A 159 -1.09 -18.37 2.80
N ILE A 160 -0.77 -17.29 3.46
CA ILE A 160 0.06 -17.29 4.69
C ILE A 160 -0.63 -17.98 5.87
N ILE A 161 -1.97 -18.17 5.81
CA ILE A 161 -2.77 -18.68 6.93
C ILE A 161 -3.34 -20.06 6.58
N ASN A 162 -4.07 -20.19 5.46
CA ASN A 162 -4.75 -21.42 5.07
C ASN A 162 -4.90 -21.52 3.54
N GLY A 163 -5.28 -22.70 3.03
CA GLY A 163 -5.46 -22.95 1.60
C GLY A 163 -6.77 -22.41 1.04
N PHE A 164 -6.77 -22.10 -0.25
CA PHE A 164 -7.93 -21.57 -0.96
C PHE A 164 -9.03 -22.60 -1.22
N GLU A 165 -8.65 -23.86 -1.41
CA GLU A 165 -9.59 -24.95 -1.75
C GLU A 165 -10.67 -25.09 -0.68
N PHE A 166 -11.92 -25.23 -1.10
CA PHE A 166 -13.04 -25.36 -0.18
C PHE A 166 -13.17 -26.81 0.32
N ASN A 167 -12.23 -27.25 1.15
CA ASN A 167 -12.24 -28.51 1.87
C ASN A 167 -11.67 -28.37 3.29
N ALA A 168 -12.04 -29.28 4.17
CA ALA A 168 -11.69 -29.20 5.57
C ALA A 168 -10.16 -29.17 5.82
N LYS A 169 -9.38 -29.91 5.02
CA LYS A 169 -7.92 -29.98 5.18
C LYS A 169 -7.25 -28.67 4.78
N ALA A 170 -7.62 -28.08 3.64
CA ALA A 170 -7.04 -26.85 3.16
C ALA A 170 -7.38 -25.63 4.04
N ARG A 171 -8.58 -25.63 4.64
CA ARG A 171 -9.08 -24.51 5.46
C ARG A 171 -8.57 -24.48 6.90
N VAL A 172 -7.86 -25.51 7.36
CA VAL A 172 -7.18 -25.50 8.67
C VAL A 172 -5.99 -24.55 8.59
N PRO A 173 -5.86 -23.55 9.50
CA PRO A 173 -4.68 -22.70 9.58
C PRO A 173 -3.41 -23.51 9.88
N ASP A 174 -2.36 -23.25 9.11
CA ASP A 174 -1.05 -23.92 9.25
C ASP A 174 0.05 -22.87 9.41
N PRO A 175 0.76 -22.82 10.57
CA PRO A 175 1.80 -21.82 10.82
C PRO A 175 3.04 -21.96 9.92
N ASN A 176 3.28 -23.14 9.33
CA ASN A 176 4.41 -23.35 8.41
C ASN A 176 4.24 -22.56 7.10
N ARG A 177 3.02 -22.16 6.76
CA ARG A 177 2.74 -21.28 5.62
C ARG A 177 3.36 -19.89 5.78
N MET A 178 3.60 -19.42 7.02
CA MET A 178 4.36 -18.19 7.25
C MET A 178 5.82 -18.31 6.77
N ILE A 179 6.43 -19.47 6.92
CA ILE A 179 7.80 -19.74 6.46
C ILE A 179 7.85 -19.77 4.94
N GLU A 180 6.86 -20.37 4.29
CA GLU A 180 6.74 -20.37 2.83
C GLU A 180 6.54 -18.95 2.29
N ALA A 181 5.62 -18.17 2.88
CA ALA A 181 5.41 -16.76 2.55
C ALA A 181 6.70 -15.94 2.65
N TYR A 182 7.50 -16.17 3.70
CA TYR A 182 8.80 -15.52 3.84
C TYR A 182 9.74 -15.86 2.68
N TYR A 183 9.89 -17.14 2.29
CA TYR A 183 10.79 -17.51 1.19
C TYR A 183 10.32 -16.98 -0.16
N GLN A 184 9.02 -16.97 -0.44
CA GLN A 184 8.48 -16.35 -1.64
C GLN A 184 8.70 -14.84 -1.65
N SER A 185 8.49 -14.17 -0.51
CA SER A 185 8.78 -12.73 -0.35
C SER A 185 10.26 -12.43 -0.58
N ALA A 186 11.17 -13.22 -0.03
CA ALA A 186 12.61 -13.06 -0.22
C ALA A 186 13.02 -13.19 -1.69
N SER A 187 12.45 -14.18 -2.40
CA SER A 187 12.70 -14.38 -3.83
C SER A 187 12.14 -13.24 -4.67
N THR A 188 10.93 -12.77 -4.35
CA THR A 188 10.32 -11.59 -5.00
C THR A 188 11.17 -10.34 -4.80
N MET A 189 11.63 -10.08 -3.57
CA MET A 189 12.51 -8.95 -3.25
C MET A 189 13.83 -9.01 -4.03
N ASN A 190 14.42 -10.19 -4.19
CA ASN A 190 15.62 -10.37 -5.00
C ASN A 190 15.39 -10.00 -6.47
N LEU A 191 14.27 -10.45 -7.07
CA LEU A 191 13.91 -10.08 -8.44
C LEU A 191 13.63 -8.59 -8.59
N LEU A 192 12.88 -7.98 -7.66
CA LEU A 192 12.59 -6.54 -7.71
C LEU A 192 13.88 -5.71 -7.64
N ARG A 193 14.83 -6.07 -6.77
CA ARG A 193 16.14 -5.40 -6.70
C ARG A 193 16.96 -5.58 -7.99
N ALA A 194 16.91 -6.77 -8.60
CA ALA A 194 17.57 -7.00 -9.89
C ALA A 194 16.89 -6.19 -11.02
N PHE A 195 15.57 -6.18 -11.10
CA PHE A 195 14.83 -5.46 -12.14
C PHE A 195 14.98 -3.94 -12.01
N SER A 196 15.08 -3.42 -10.79
CA SER A 196 15.19 -1.98 -10.54
C SER A 196 16.55 -1.38 -10.96
N ARG A 197 17.55 -2.22 -11.22
CA ARG A 197 18.91 -1.83 -11.69
C ARG A 197 19.31 -2.45 -13.02
N GLY A 198 18.46 -3.32 -13.57
CA GLY A 198 18.65 -3.94 -14.87
C GLY A 198 17.86 -3.22 -15.96
N GLY A 199 18.02 -3.63 -17.20
CA GLY A 199 17.40 -2.99 -18.37
C GLY A 199 15.88 -2.83 -18.35
N LEU A 200 15.14 -3.51 -17.44
CA LEU A 200 13.71 -3.32 -17.27
C LEU A 200 13.35 -1.94 -16.69
N ALA A 201 14.23 -1.28 -15.96
CA ALA A 201 14.01 0.05 -15.42
C ALA A 201 14.41 1.18 -16.38
N ASP A 202 14.95 0.88 -17.56
CA ASP A 202 15.28 1.85 -18.58
C ASP A 202 14.03 2.60 -19.06
N LEU A 203 14.04 3.93 -18.94
CA LEU A 203 12.91 4.79 -19.29
C LEU A 203 12.53 4.69 -20.77
N HIS A 204 13.49 4.43 -21.68
CA HIS A 204 13.21 4.22 -23.10
C HIS A 204 12.43 2.93 -23.34
N GLU A 205 12.81 1.84 -22.63
CA GLU A 205 12.09 0.57 -22.68
C GLU A 205 10.67 0.71 -22.10
N VAL A 206 10.54 1.37 -20.93
CA VAL A 206 9.24 1.63 -20.30
C VAL A 206 8.34 2.46 -21.23
N ASN A 207 8.88 3.50 -21.87
CA ASN A 207 8.11 4.30 -22.82
C ASN A 207 7.73 3.50 -24.08
N ARG A 208 8.59 2.60 -24.56
CA ARG A 208 8.27 1.71 -25.69
C ARG A 208 7.05 0.81 -25.37
N TRP A 209 6.93 0.33 -24.14
CA TRP A 209 5.76 -0.43 -23.71
C TRP A 209 4.49 0.44 -23.68
N ASN A 210 4.58 1.70 -23.22
CA ASN A 210 3.48 2.66 -23.26
C ASN A 210 3.03 2.95 -24.70
N LEU A 211 3.96 3.16 -25.63
CA LEU A 211 3.64 3.27 -27.04
C LEU A 211 2.99 2.01 -27.61
N GLY A 212 3.34 0.83 -27.11
CA GLY A 212 2.68 -0.44 -27.43
C GLY A 212 1.21 -0.45 -27.01
N PHE A 213 0.90 0.02 -25.81
CA PHE A 213 -0.45 0.10 -25.26
C PHE A 213 -1.37 1.01 -26.10
N ILE A 214 -0.90 2.18 -26.51
CA ILE A 214 -1.70 3.18 -27.25
C ILE A 214 -1.86 2.91 -28.77
N LYS A 215 -1.34 1.80 -29.31
CA LYS A 215 -1.44 1.49 -30.75
C LYS A 215 -2.86 1.35 -31.27
N LYS A 216 -3.86 1.12 -30.42
CA LYS A 216 -5.28 1.06 -30.82
C LYS A 216 -5.79 2.47 -31.12
N PRO A 217 -6.54 2.70 -32.20
CA PRO A 217 -6.97 4.05 -32.62
C PRO A 217 -7.68 4.86 -31.55
N ASP A 218 -8.56 4.21 -30.76
CA ASP A 218 -9.32 4.87 -29.70
C ASP A 218 -8.42 5.34 -28.54
N LEU A 219 -7.36 4.58 -28.23
CA LEU A 219 -6.37 4.93 -27.20
C LEU A 219 -5.39 5.99 -27.69
N ASP A 220 -4.96 5.92 -28.97
CA ASP A 220 -4.10 6.97 -29.55
C ASP A 220 -4.81 8.32 -29.58
N ALA A 221 -6.09 8.36 -29.93
CA ALA A 221 -6.88 9.59 -29.89
C ALA A 221 -6.95 10.21 -28.48
N LYS A 222 -7.00 9.36 -27.42
CA LYS A 222 -7.11 9.83 -26.03
C LYS A 222 -5.75 10.16 -25.40
N TYR A 223 -4.74 9.32 -25.59
CA TYR A 223 -3.50 9.33 -24.81
C TYR A 223 -2.24 9.51 -25.67
N GLY A 224 -2.36 9.44 -26.98
CA GLY A 224 -1.23 9.46 -27.90
C GLY A 224 -0.42 10.76 -27.85
N GLU A 225 -1.03 11.90 -27.61
CA GLU A 225 -0.30 13.18 -27.47
C GLU A 225 0.65 13.13 -26.27
N LEU A 226 0.18 12.69 -25.11
CA LEU A 226 1.01 12.57 -23.91
C LEU A 226 2.18 11.62 -24.14
N ALA A 227 1.93 10.45 -24.73
CA ALA A 227 2.98 9.46 -25.00
C ALA A 227 4.00 9.94 -26.04
N ARG A 228 3.58 10.67 -27.06
CA ARG A 228 4.48 11.30 -28.03
C ARG A 228 5.37 12.40 -27.40
N ARG A 229 4.77 13.24 -26.54
CA ARG A 229 5.53 14.26 -25.80
C ARG A 229 6.55 13.64 -24.86
N LEU A 230 6.21 12.56 -24.19
CA LEU A 230 7.14 11.79 -23.36
C LEU A 230 8.31 11.26 -24.22
N SER A 231 8.03 10.66 -25.39
CA SER A 231 9.05 10.19 -26.33
C SER A 231 9.98 11.31 -26.79
N GLN A 232 9.45 12.50 -27.11
CA GLN A 232 10.25 13.67 -27.48
C GLN A 232 11.14 14.14 -26.34
N THR A 233 10.64 14.09 -25.10
CA THR A 233 11.42 14.48 -23.92
C THR A 233 12.58 13.51 -23.69
N LEU A 234 12.36 12.20 -23.80
CA LEU A 234 13.43 11.20 -23.69
C LEU A 234 14.48 11.35 -24.81
N ALA A 235 14.05 11.57 -26.06
CA ALA A 235 14.96 11.83 -27.17
C ALA A 235 15.79 13.12 -26.95
N PHE A 236 15.18 14.16 -26.37
CA PHE A 236 15.92 15.38 -26.01
C PHE A 236 16.96 15.11 -24.92
N MET A 237 16.62 14.34 -23.87
CA MET A 237 17.58 13.96 -22.82
C MET A 237 18.78 13.19 -23.41
N GLU A 238 18.50 12.24 -24.32
CA GLU A 238 19.54 11.47 -25.02
C GLU A 238 20.44 12.37 -25.90
N ALA A 239 19.84 13.31 -26.65
CA ALA A 239 20.61 14.30 -27.44
C ALA A 239 21.48 15.22 -26.55
N CYS A 240 21.07 15.47 -25.30
CA CYS A 240 21.89 16.17 -24.30
C CYS A 240 22.97 15.29 -23.64
N GLY A 241 23.12 14.02 -24.07
CA GLY A 241 24.09 13.08 -23.55
C GLY A 241 23.65 12.31 -22.28
N MET A 242 22.39 12.44 -21.84
CA MET A 242 21.81 11.70 -20.72
C MET A 242 21.19 10.39 -21.22
N ASN A 243 21.86 9.27 -21.00
CA ASN A 243 21.40 7.96 -21.45
C ASN A 243 21.60 6.88 -20.36
N ALA A 244 21.13 5.67 -20.63
CA ALA A 244 21.15 4.55 -19.69
C ALA A 244 22.58 4.15 -19.22
N SER A 245 23.61 4.45 -20.01
CA SER A 245 25.02 4.07 -19.68
C SER A 245 25.69 5.03 -18.72
N ASN A 246 25.23 6.28 -18.63
CA ASN A 246 25.92 7.33 -17.86
C ASN A 246 25.00 8.08 -16.87
N THR A 247 23.70 7.82 -16.90
CA THR A 247 22.73 8.53 -16.07
C THR A 247 21.84 7.52 -15.32
N PRO A 248 22.18 7.17 -14.05
CA PRO A 248 21.40 6.18 -13.28
C PRO A 248 19.92 6.49 -13.20
N ALA A 249 19.51 7.77 -13.18
CA ALA A 249 18.11 8.17 -13.20
C ALA A 249 17.33 7.74 -14.47
N VAL A 250 18.02 7.39 -15.56
CA VAL A 250 17.43 6.87 -16.80
C VAL A 250 17.28 5.34 -16.77
N SER A 251 18.19 4.63 -16.10
CA SER A 251 18.31 3.16 -16.12
C SER A 251 17.97 2.47 -14.80
N GLU A 252 17.87 3.22 -13.70
CA GLU A 252 17.61 2.67 -12.37
C GLU A 252 16.38 3.33 -11.75
N THR A 253 15.72 2.60 -10.87
CA THR A 253 14.59 3.14 -10.13
C THR A 253 14.52 2.58 -8.71
N LYS A 254 14.00 3.39 -7.76
CA LYS A 254 13.66 2.90 -6.43
C LYS A 254 12.26 2.30 -6.47
N VAL A 255 12.12 1.09 -5.95
CA VAL A 255 10.82 0.44 -5.70
C VAL A 255 10.82 -0.11 -4.29
N TYR A 256 9.78 0.18 -3.56
CA TYR A 256 9.55 -0.27 -2.19
C TYR A 256 8.42 -1.30 -2.15
N THR A 257 8.32 -2.05 -1.07
CA THR A 257 7.26 -3.04 -0.85
C THR A 257 6.41 -2.68 0.35
N SER A 258 5.17 -3.15 0.35
CA SER A 258 4.22 -2.95 1.44
C SER A 258 3.18 -4.04 1.48
N HIS A 259 2.64 -4.31 2.68
CA HIS A 259 1.48 -5.19 2.88
C HIS A 259 0.68 -4.79 4.12
N GLU A 260 -0.52 -5.37 4.26
CA GLU A 260 -1.32 -5.25 5.48
C GLU A 260 -0.66 -6.04 6.61
N ALA A 261 -0.28 -5.37 7.69
CA ALA A 261 0.25 -6.02 8.89
C ALA A 261 -0.88 -6.73 9.64
N LEU A 262 -1.47 -7.76 9.02
CA LEU A 262 -2.62 -8.46 9.57
C LEU A 262 -2.23 -9.57 10.53
N LEU A 263 -1.22 -10.37 10.18
CA LEU A 263 -0.80 -11.54 10.94
C LEU A 263 0.34 -11.18 11.89
N LEU A 264 0.00 -10.64 13.07
CA LEU A 264 0.99 -10.11 14.01
C LEU A 264 2.07 -11.10 14.47
N PRO A 265 1.85 -12.42 14.59
CA PRO A 265 2.94 -13.38 14.85
C PRO A 265 4.04 -13.35 13.77
N TYR A 266 3.69 -13.15 12.51
CA TYR A 266 4.64 -13.01 11.40
C TYR A 266 5.42 -11.71 11.49
N GLU A 267 4.71 -10.59 11.70
CA GLU A 267 5.31 -9.25 11.81
C GLU A 267 6.25 -9.16 13.03
N GLU A 268 5.82 -9.65 14.21
CA GLU A 268 6.67 -9.73 15.40
C GLU A 268 7.95 -10.51 15.14
N ALA A 269 7.83 -11.67 14.50
CA ALA A 269 8.96 -12.54 14.22
C ALA A 269 10.00 -11.91 13.28
N LEU A 270 9.60 -10.98 12.41
CA LEU A 270 10.48 -10.25 11.48
C LEU A 270 10.88 -8.85 11.98
N THR A 271 10.37 -8.41 13.13
CA THR A 271 10.73 -7.11 13.72
C THR A 271 12.12 -7.16 14.34
N ARG A 272 12.96 -6.17 14.01
CA ARG A 272 14.37 -6.07 14.43
C ARG A 272 14.68 -4.69 15.00
N GLU A 273 15.59 -4.65 15.96
CA GLU A 273 16.22 -3.41 16.42
C GLU A 273 17.31 -3.00 15.44
N ASP A 274 17.28 -1.75 15.01
CA ASP A 274 18.33 -1.19 14.14
C ASP A 274 19.58 -0.89 14.96
N SER A 275 20.68 -1.52 14.60
CA SER A 275 21.97 -1.37 15.32
C SER A 275 22.56 0.04 15.24
N LEU A 276 22.08 0.90 14.34
CA LEU A 276 22.56 2.26 14.19
C LEU A 276 21.81 3.27 15.07
N THR A 277 20.49 3.08 15.24
CA THR A 277 19.63 4.04 15.94
C THR A 277 19.05 3.49 17.24
N GLY A 278 18.99 2.18 17.42
CA GLY A 278 18.27 1.53 18.52
C GLY A 278 16.75 1.51 18.35
N ASP A 279 16.25 1.97 17.20
CA ASP A 279 14.83 1.96 16.86
C ASP A 279 14.38 0.61 16.35
N TRP A 280 13.12 0.26 16.57
CA TRP A 280 12.54 -0.98 16.08
C TRP A 280 11.92 -0.80 14.69
N TYR A 281 12.23 -1.72 13.78
CA TYR A 281 11.66 -1.78 12.44
C TYR A 281 11.06 -3.16 12.20
N ASP A 282 9.85 -3.18 11.66
CA ASP A 282 9.31 -4.39 11.05
C ASP A 282 9.97 -4.58 9.69
N CYS A 283 10.84 -5.58 9.63
CA CYS A 283 11.66 -5.85 8.45
C CYS A 283 10.99 -6.82 7.46
N SER A 284 9.68 -7.04 7.58
CA SER A 284 8.87 -7.79 6.63
C SER A 284 8.60 -7.00 5.34
N ALA A 285 8.52 -5.67 5.42
CA ALA A 285 8.38 -4.76 4.28
C ALA A 285 8.91 -3.36 4.59
N HIS A 286 9.04 -2.49 3.56
CA HIS A 286 9.44 -1.10 3.75
C HIS A 286 8.34 -0.29 4.45
N MET A 287 7.08 -0.55 4.10
CA MET A 287 5.88 0.10 4.64
C MET A 287 4.84 -0.94 5.00
N LEU A 288 4.12 -0.72 6.10
CA LEU A 288 3.00 -1.56 6.51
C LEU A 288 1.74 -0.72 6.61
N TRP A 289 0.56 -1.35 6.45
CA TRP A 289 -0.68 -0.63 6.75
C TRP A 289 -1.61 -1.43 7.66
N ILE A 290 -2.45 -0.68 8.37
CA ILE A 290 -3.55 -1.20 9.18
C ILE A 290 -4.82 -1.17 8.33
N GLY A 291 -5.54 -2.29 8.27
CA GLY A 291 -6.82 -2.40 7.59
C GLY A 291 -7.95 -1.69 8.34
N GLU A 292 -9.05 -1.39 7.64
CA GLU A 292 -10.24 -0.77 8.24
C GLU A 292 -10.81 -1.56 9.43
N ARG A 293 -10.68 -2.90 9.42
CA ARG A 293 -11.23 -3.77 10.46
C ARG A 293 -10.34 -3.93 11.68
N THR A 294 -9.09 -3.47 11.60
CA THR A 294 -8.07 -3.68 12.64
C THR A 294 -7.50 -2.36 13.17
N ARG A 295 -8.11 -1.21 12.83
CA ARG A 295 -7.65 0.12 13.21
C ARG A 295 -8.18 0.63 14.57
N GLY A 296 -8.75 -0.25 15.39
CA GLY A 296 -9.21 0.13 16.73
C GLY A 296 -8.06 0.68 17.55
N ILE A 297 -8.21 1.90 18.08
CA ILE A 297 -7.13 2.65 18.74
C ILE A 297 -6.54 1.91 19.96
N ASN A 298 -7.33 1.06 20.59
CA ASN A 298 -6.92 0.27 21.75
C ASN A 298 -6.63 -1.21 21.40
N ASP A 299 -6.56 -1.54 20.12
CA ASP A 299 -6.37 -2.92 19.66
C ASP A 299 -4.90 -3.21 19.35
N ALA A 300 -4.58 -4.50 19.26
CA ALA A 300 -3.24 -5.04 19.11
C ALA A 300 -2.47 -4.50 17.91
N HIS A 301 -3.13 -4.32 16.74
CA HIS A 301 -2.47 -3.85 15.52
C HIS A 301 -1.96 -2.41 15.64
N VAL A 302 -2.77 -1.51 16.20
CA VAL A 302 -2.36 -0.12 16.44
C VAL A 302 -1.25 -0.08 17.49
N HIS A 303 -1.39 -0.85 18.59
CA HIS A 303 -0.36 -0.94 19.60
C HIS A 303 0.98 -1.45 19.04
N PHE A 304 0.97 -2.54 18.27
CA PHE A 304 2.19 -3.09 17.67
C PHE A 304 2.88 -2.08 16.75
N LEU A 305 2.13 -1.50 15.81
CA LEU A 305 2.68 -0.59 14.82
C LEU A 305 3.07 0.79 15.39
N SER A 306 2.55 1.16 16.57
CA SER A 306 2.98 2.40 17.24
C SER A 306 4.45 2.39 17.67
N GLY A 307 5.04 1.21 17.85
CA GLY A 307 6.43 1.09 18.30
C GLY A 307 7.45 0.75 17.22
N VAL A 308 7.03 0.51 15.96
CA VAL A 308 7.96 0.35 14.84
C VAL A 308 8.13 1.67 14.09
N HIS A 309 9.30 1.92 13.50
CA HIS A 309 9.67 3.18 12.86
C HIS A 309 9.49 3.21 11.33
N ASN A 310 8.91 2.17 10.75
CA ASN A 310 8.53 2.13 9.33
C ASN A 310 7.53 3.23 8.98
N PRO A 311 7.49 3.75 7.75
CA PRO A 311 6.30 4.41 7.23
C PRO A 311 5.06 3.52 7.40
N LEU A 312 3.94 4.10 7.83
CA LEU A 312 2.70 3.38 8.09
C LEU A 312 1.55 3.90 7.23
N GLY A 313 0.66 2.99 6.85
CA GLY A 313 -0.64 3.32 6.28
C GLY A 313 -1.78 2.98 7.24
N VAL A 314 -2.90 3.71 7.14
CA VAL A 314 -4.15 3.34 7.82
C VAL A 314 -5.31 3.49 6.84
N LYS A 315 -6.08 2.43 6.63
CA LYS A 315 -7.28 2.48 5.78
C LYS A 315 -8.44 3.10 6.52
N ILE A 316 -9.12 4.06 5.86
CA ILE A 316 -10.22 4.84 6.42
C ILE A 316 -11.46 4.72 5.53
N GLY A 317 -12.49 4.08 6.06
CA GLY A 317 -13.79 3.90 5.40
C GLY A 317 -14.78 5.06 5.65
N PRO A 318 -15.99 4.97 5.08
CA PRO A 318 -16.96 6.05 5.11
C PRO A 318 -17.57 6.32 6.50
N ASN A 319 -17.38 5.43 7.47
CA ASN A 319 -17.90 5.58 8.83
C ASN A 319 -16.88 6.19 9.79
N ALA A 320 -15.64 6.45 9.34
CA ALA A 320 -14.61 7.07 10.17
C ALA A 320 -14.90 8.57 10.36
N THR A 321 -14.51 9.07 11.51
CA THR A 321 -14.55 10.49 11.86
C THR A 321 -13.16 11.11 11.80
N ALA A 322 -13.08 12.44 11.79
CA ALA A 322 -11.79 13.12 11.90
C ALA A 322 -11.09 12.81 13.23
N GLN A 323 -11.86 12.67 14.32
CA GLN A 323 -11.35 12.32 15.65
C GLN A 323 -10.68 10.94 15.66
N ASP A 324 -11.24 9.95 14.93
CA ASP A 324 -10.59 8.64 14.78
C ASP A 324 -9.22 8.78 14.14
N ILE A 325 -9.11 9.59 13.08
CA ILE A 325 -7.87 9.80 12.34
C ILE A 325 -6.86 10.58 13.19
N ILE A 326 -7.31 11.61 13.91
CA ILE A 326 -6.45 12.38 14.83
C ILE A 326 -5.91 11.47 15.95
N ALA A 327 -6.76 10.62 16.53
CA ALA A 327 -6.34 9.67 17.56
C ALA A 327 -5.31 8.67 17.01
N LEU A 328 -5.53 8.13 15.81
CA LEU A 328 -4.59 7.23 15.12
C LEU A 328 -3.27 7.94 14.78
N ALA A 329 -3.34 9.19 14.31
CA ALA A 329 -2.14 9.98 14.02
C ALA A 329 -1.31 10.21 15.28
N ASN A 330 -1.95 10.58 16.40
CA ASN A 330 -1.28 10.77 17.68
C ASN A 330 -0.65 9.46 18.22
N ALA A 331 -1.25 8.31 17.97
CA ALA A 331 -0.72 7.02 18.38
C ALA A 331 0.43 6.51 17.49
N LEU A 332 0.31 6.68 16.16
CA LEU A 332 1.22 6.11 15.17
C LEU A 332 2.33 7.07 14.71
N ASN A 333 2.12 8.37 14.90
CA ASN A 333 3.04 9.44 14.54
C ASN A 333 3.07 10.55 15.61
N PRO A 334 3.41 10.23 16.88
CA PRO A 334 3.36 11.19 17.98
C PRO A 334 4.32 12.38 17.83
N GLN A 335 5.37 12.25 17.03
CA GLN A 335 6.31 13.33 16.71
C GLN A 335 5.84 14.18 15.53
N ASN A 336 4.69 13.87 14.92
CA ASN A 336 4.17 14.53 13.72
C ASN A 336 5.20 14.61 12.58
N GLU A 337 5.96 13.53 12.37
CA GLU A 337 6.98 13.45 11.32
C GLU A 337 6.33 13.37 9.93
N ALA A 338 6.81 14.20 9.00
CA ALA A 338 6.41 14.08 7.59
C ALA A 338 6.82 12.73 7.00
N GLY A 339 5.95 12.12 6.19
CA GLY A 339 6.18 10.83 5.54
C GLY A 339 5.99 9.60 6.44
N ARG A 340 5.70 9.78 7.74
CA ARG A 340 5.49 8.68 8.67
C ARG A 340 4.12 8.01 8.49
N LEU A 341 3.06 8.79 8.28
CA LEU A 341 1.68 8.31 8.23
C LEU A 341 1.01 8.63 6.91
N ASN A 342 0.49 7.59 6.24
CA ASN A 342 -0.38 7.67 5.08
C ASN A 342 -1.81 7.28 5.46
N VAL A 343 -2.76 8.19 5.31
CA VAL A 343 -4.19 7.93 5.43
C VAL A 343 -4.73 7.48 4.08
N ILE A 344 -5.11 6.20 4.00
CA ILE A 344 -5.59 5.54 2.78
C ILE A 344 -7.11 5.60 2.79
N ILE A 345 -7.69 6.52 2.03
CA ILE A 345 -9.12 6.79 1.97
C ILE A 345 -9.80 5.75 1.07
N ARG A 346 -10.89 5.12 1.56
CA ARG A 346 -11.63 4.09 0.83
C ARG A 346 -13.15 4.18 1.11
N MET A 347 -13.79 5.21 0.61
CA MET A 347 -15.17 5.55 0.97
C MET A 347 -16.21 5.08 -0.06
N GLY A 348 -15.80 4.84 -1.30
CA GLY A 348 -16.67 4.60 -2.44
C GLY A 348 -17.10 5.90 -3.14
N ALA A 349 -17.29 5.83 -4.46
CA ALA A 349 -17.64 6.98 -5.30
C ALA A 349 -18.88 7.75 -4.79
N ASP A 350 -19.85 7.03 -4.26
CA ASP A 350 -21.13 7.60 -3.83
C ASP A 350 -21.06 8.33 -2.48
N LYS A 351 -20.02 8.09 -1.66
CA LYS A 351 -19.92 8.61 -0.28
C LYS A 351 -18.80 9.61 -0.05
N ILE A 352 -17.76 9.57 -0.86
CA ILE A 352 -16.55 10.37 -0.66
C ILE A 352 -16.85 11.87 -0.64
N GLY A 353 -17.75 12.35 -1.52
CA GLY A 353 -18.13 13.76 -1.65
C GLY A 353 -18.78 14.33 -0.39
N GLU A 354 -19.54 13.53 0.35
CA GLU A 354 -20.20 13.95 1.60
C GLU A 354 -19.24 13.91 2.79
N ARG A 355 -18.37 12.88 2.84
CA ARG A 355 -17.60 12.53 4.05
C ARG A 355 -16.24 13.22 4.13
N LEU A 356 -15.48 13.16 3.04
CA LEU A 356 -14.07 13.58 3.05
C LEU A 356 -13.86 15.07 3.33
N PRO A 357 -14.65 16.05 2.80
CA PRO A 357 -14.40 17.47 3.04
C PRO A 357 -14.37 17.85 4.51
N LYS A 358 -15.31 17.32 5.31
CA LYS A 358 -15.38 17.60 6.76
C LYS A 358 -14.15 17.09 7.48
N ILE A 359 -13.74 15.87 7.15
CA ILE A 359 -12.55 15.20 7.72
C ILE A 359 -11.29 16.02 7.43
N LEU A 360 -11.08 16.43 6.18
CA LEU A 360 -9.90 17.21 5.80
C LEU A 360 -9.81 18.57 6.52
N ARG A 361 -10.94 19.27 6.67
CA ARG A 361 -10.98 20.57 7.38
C ARG A 361 -10.56 20.42 8.84
N GLU A 362 -11.04 19.39 9.52
CA GLU A 362 -10.72 19.16 10.93
C GLU A 362 -9.25 18.77 11.10
N ILE A 363 -8.73 17.82 10.28
CA ILE A 363 -7.33 17.40 10.33
C ILE A 363 -6.38 18.56 10.00
N LYS A 364 -6.74 19.39 9.01
CA LYS A 364 -5.94 20.58 8.63
C LYS A 364 -5.78 21.55 9.78
N ARG A 365 -6.82 21.74 10.63
CA ARG A 365 -6.76 22.61 11.81
C ARG A 365 -5.81 22.09 12.88
N GLU A 366 -5.62 20.77 12.96
CA GLU A 366 -4.68 20.14 13.90
C GLU A 366 -3.21 20.24 13.44
N GLY A 367 -2.95 20.64 12.21
CA GLY A 367 -1.59 20.76 11.66
C GLY A 367 -0.84 19.46 11.55
N LEU A 368 -1.55 18.35 11.29
CA LEU A 368 -0.96 17.02 11.20
C LEU A 368 -0.28 16.79 9.85
N ASN A 369 0.96 16.30 9.88
CA ASN A 369 1.70 15.86 8.69
C ASN A 369 1.22 14.48 8.24
N ILE A 370 0.32 14.46 7.26
CA ILE A 370 -0.31 13.26 6.73
C ILE A 370 -0.15 13.21 5.21
N VAL A 371 0.29 12.06 4.70
CA VAL A 371 0.13 11.72 3.29
C VAL A 371 -1.30 11.23 3.08
N TYR A 372 -2.00 11.75 2.09
CA TYR A 372 -3.33 11.27 1.70
C TYR A 372 -3.24 10.47 0.40
N SER A 373 -3.77 9.27 0.41
CA SER A 373 -3.93 8.45 -0.79
C SER A 373 -5.34 7.88 -0.90
N ILE A 374 -5.81 7.65 -2.13
CA ILE A 374 -7.12 7.08 -2.41
C ILE A 374 -7.01 5.59 -2.75
N ASP A 375 -7.80 4.76 -2.09
CA ASP A 375 -8.09 3.37 -2.46
C ASP A 375 -9.50 3.31 -3.07
N PRO A 376 -9.64 3.47 -4.38
CA PRO A 376 -10.94 3.51 -5.05
C PRO A 376 -11.47 2.10 -5.32
N MET A 377 -10.82 1.07 -4.77
CA MET A 377 -11.13 -0.32 -5.05
C MET A 377 -12.17 -0.86 -4.06
N HIS A 378 -11.87 -0.76 -2.76
CA HIS A 378 -12.65 -1.46 -1.72
C HIS A 378 -14.04 -0.88 -1.47
N GLY A 379 -14.25 0.41 -1.73
CA GLY A 379 -15.56 1.07 -1.61
C GLY A 379 -16.52 0.79 -2.77
N ASN A 380 -16.00 0.29 -3.90
CA ASN A 380 -16.75 0.09 -5.15
C ASN A 380 -16.91 -1.38 -5.56
N THR A 381 -16.66 -2.32 -4.64
CA THR A 381 -16.83 -3.74 -4.93
C THR A 381 -18.31 -4.13 -4.90
N ILE A 382 -18.80 -4.74 -5.97
CA ILE A 382 -20.17 -5.25 -6.11
C ILE A 382 -20.15 -6.74 -6.46
N LYS A 383 -21.31 -7.37 -6.37
CA LYS A 383 -21.53 -8.74 -6.85
C LYS A 383 -22.31 -8.69 -8.16
N ALA A 384 -21.73 -9.20 -9.22
CA ALA A 384 -22.36 -9.30 -10.54
C ALA A 384 -23.48 -10.35 -10.54
N ALA A 385 -24.38 -10.30 -11.54
CA ALA A 385 -25.50 -11.23 -11.68
C ALA A 385 -25.06 -12.70 -11.80
N ASN A 386 -23.90 -12.94 -12.41
CA ASN A 386 -23.27 -14.27 -12.52
C ASN A 386 -22.58 -14.77 -11.25
N GLY A 387 -22.65 -14.00 -10.15
CA GLY A 387 -22.12 -14.37 -8.84
C GLY A 387 -20.68 -13.95 -8.57
N TYR A 388 -19.92 -13.51 -9.55
CA TYR A 388 -18.57 -12.99 -9.36
C TYR A 388 -18.58 -11.64 -8.65
N LYS A 389 -17.58 -11.39 -7.82
CA LYS A 389 -17.30 -10.04 -7.37
C LYS A 389 -16.67 -9.25 -8.52
N THR A 390 -17.00 -7.98 -8.66
CA THR A 390 -16.39 -7.10 -9.66
C THR A 390 -16.35 -5.67 -9.16
N ARG A 391 -15.71 -4.80 -9.94
CA ARG A 391 -15.67 -3.35 -9.77
C ARG A 391 -15.86 -2.71 -11.13
N GLU A 392 -16.70 -1.70 -11.18
CA GLU A 392 -16.89 -0.91 -12.40
C GLU A 392 -15.77 0.13 -12.51
N PHE A 393 -15.02 0.13 -13.61
CA PHE A 393 -13.91 1.04 -13.85
C PHE A 393 -14.35 2.52 -13.72
N ASP A 394 -15.54 2.84 -14.20
CA ASP A 394 -16.08 4.20 -14.11
C ASP A 394 -16.33 4.65 -12.67
N LYS A 395 -16.74 3.75 -11.78
CA LYS A 395 -16.88 4.03 -10.33
C LYS A 395 -15.52 4.21 -9.65
N ILE A 396 -14.53 3.43 -10.03
CA ILE A 396 -13.14 3.61 -9.58
C ILE A 396 -12.64 5.00 -9.99
N LEU A 397 -12.80 5.36 -11.26
CA LEU A 397 -12.39 6.67 -11.77
C LEU A 397 -13.14 7.82 -11.10
N ALA A 398 -14.46 7.69 -10.89
CA ALA A 398 -15.26 8.71 -10.23
C ALA A 398 -14.81 8.99 -8.79
N GLU A 399 -14.45 7.95 -8.02
CA GLU A 399 -13.91 8.14 -6.67
C GLU A 399 -12.55 8.83 -6.69
N VAL A 400 -11.67 8.47 -7.65
CA VAL A 400 -10.38 9.16 -7.85
C VAL A 400 -10.60 10.63 -8.21
N GLN A 401 -11.46 10.95 -9.16
CA GLN A 401 -11.78 12.34 -9.57
C GLN A 401 -12.28 13.14 -8.37
N SER A 402 -13.25 12.59 -7.63
CA SER A 402 -13.79 13.23 -6.43
C SER A 402 -12.70 13.50 -5.39
N PHE A 403 -11.78 12.56 -5.16
CA PHE A 403 -10.66 12.75 -4.25
C PHE A 403 -9.78 13.94 -4.63
N PHE A 404 -9.38 14.07 -5.90
CA PHE A 404 -8.58 15.18 -6.38
C PHE A 404 -9.34 16.52 -6.26
N ASP A 405 -10.61 16.55 -6.67
CA ASP A 405 -11.42 17.78 -6.66
C ASP A 405 -11.65 18.27 -5.21
N ILE A 406 -11.90 17.36 -4.27
CA ILE A 406 -12.08 17.69 -2.84
C ILE A 406 -10.78 18.25 -2.26
N HIS A 407 -9.64 17.60 -2.50
CA HIS A 407 -8.35 18.09 -1.99
C HIS A 407 -8.03 19.49 -2.53
N ARG A 408 -8.32 19.74 -3.81
CA ARG A 408 -8.18 21.07 -4.42
C ARG A 408 -9.09 22.10 -3.75
N ALA A 409 -10.36 21.76 -3.52
CA ALA A 409 -11.34 22.66 -2.89
C ALA A 409 -10.98 22.98 -1.42
N GLU A 410 -10.44 22.01 -0.68
CA GLU A 410 -10.06 22.18 0.73
C GLU A 410 -8.62 22.71 0.92
N GLY A 411 -7.87 22.92 -0.18
CA GLY A 411 -6.49 23.39 -0.14
C GLY A 411 -5.56 22.42 0.61
N THR A 412 -5.72 21.12 0.34
CA THR A 412 -4.86 20.04 0.81
C THR A 412 -4.29 19.30 -0.41
N TYR A 413 -3.31 18.42 -0.24
CA TYR A 413 -2.67 17.74 -1.36
C TYR A 413 -3.21 16.32 -1.55
N ALA A 414 -3.64 16.00 -2.76
CA ALA A 414 -4.01 14.64 -3.21
C ALA A 414 -2.74 13.84 -3.47
N GLY A 415 -2.15 13.28 -2.42
CA GLY A 415 -0.77 12.79 -2.41
C GLY A 415 -0.56 11.46 -3.14
N GLY A 416 -1.60 10.67 -3.43
CA GLY A 416 -1.37 9.41 -4.12
C GLY A 416 -2.55 8.50 -4.32
N VAL A 417 -2.27 7.32 -4.86
CA VAL A 417 -3.24 6.24 -5.08
C VAL A 417 -2.78 4.93 -4.47
N HIS A 418 -3.73 4.09 -4.05
CA HIS A 418 -3.54 2.75 -3.52
C HIS A 418 -4.45 1.78 -4.27
N LEU A 419 -3.88 0.95 -5.15
CA LEU A 419 -4.63 0.18 -6.14
C LEU A 419 -4.45 -1.34 -5.96
N GLU A 420 -5.53 -2.10 -6.14
CA GLU A 420 -5.47 -3.54 -6.37
C GLU A 420 -5.40 -3.79 -7.87
N MET A 421 -4.25 -4.25 -8.35
CA MET A 421 -3.97 -4.45 -9.77
C MET A 421 -3.04 -5.64 -9.99
N THR A 422 -2.98 -6.11 -11.23
CA THR A 422 -2.06 -7.15 -11.67
C THR A 422 -1.40 -6.77 -12.99
N GLY A 423 -0.23 -7.34 -13.26
CA GLY A 423 0.44 -7.24 -14.55
C GLY A 423 -0.14 -8.17 -15.63
N GLN A 424 -1.16 -8.95 -15.28
CA GLN A 424 -1.79 -9.93 -16.16
C GLN A 424 -3.06 -9.37 -16.79
N ASP A 425 -3.47 -9.98 -17.90
CA ASP A 425 -4.68 -9.62 -18.66
C ASP A 425 -5.90 -10.39 -18.09
N VAL A 426 -6.25 -10.09 -16.83
CA VAL A 426 -7.41 -10.70 -16.17
C VAL A 426 -8.69 -9.95 -16.50
N THR A 427 -9.84 -10.63 -16.33
CA THR A 427 -11.17 -10.06 -16.55
C THR A 427 -11.96 -9.96 -15.24
N GLU A 428 -11.40 -9.26 -14.24
CA GLU A 428 -11.98 -9.19 -12.88
C GLU A 428 -12.78 -7.90 -12.63
N CYS A 429 -12.43 -6.79 -13.30
CA CYS A 429 -13.15 -5.52 -13.26
C CYS A 429 -13.81 -5.22 -14.61
N THR A 430 -15.04 -4.70 -14.58
CA THR A 430 -15.78 -4.33 -15.80
C THR A 430 -15.42 -2.93 -16.28
N GLY A 431 -15.67 -2.64 -17.57
CA GLY A 431 -15.43 -1.33 -18.17
C GLY A 431 -14.00 -1.12 -18.64
N GLY A 432 -13.57 0.15 -18.65
CA GLY A 432 -12.32 0.57 -19.28
C GLY A 432 -12.42 0.64 -20.80
N SER A 433 -11.33 1.03 -21.46
CA SER A 433 -11.29 1.19 -22.93
C SER A 433 -11.57 -0.09 -23.71
N PHE A 434 -11.35 -1.27 -23.08
CA PHE A 434 -11.68 -2.57 -23.67
C PHE A 434 -13.14 -2.99 -23.44
N LYS A 435 -13.92 -2.18 -22.72
CA LYS A 435 -15.37 -2.36 -22.48
C LYS A 435 -15.73 -3.73 -21.94
N LEU A 436 -14.92 -4.27 -21.01
CA LEU A 436 -15.20 -5.56 -20.38
C LEU A 436 -16.60 -5.53 -19.76
N SER A 437 -17.43 -6.50 -20.12
CA SER A 437 -18.78 -6.68 -19.60
C SER A 437 -18.83 -7.64 -18.41
N GLN A 438 -19.99 -7.85 -17.81
CA GLN A 438 -20.15 -8.85 -16.75
C GLN A 438 -20.06 -10.30 -17.27
N GLU A 439 -20.39 -10.52 -18.54
CA GLU A 439 -20.26 -11.82 -19.20
C GLU A 439 -18.81 -12.20 -19.41
N ASP A 440 -17.91 -11.23 -19.60
CA ASP A 440 -16.48 -11.47 -19.79
C ASP A 440 -15.76 -11.90 -18.52
N LEU A 441 -16.33 -11.64 -17.33
CA LEU A 441 -15.68 -11.95 -16.03
C LEU A 441 -15.24 -13.41 -15.90
N ALA A 442 -16.00 -14.35 -16.47
CA ALA A 442 -15.70 -15.77 -16.41
C ALA A 442 -14.53 -16.22 -17.29
N GLN A 443 -14.06 -15.37 -18.22
CA GLN A 443 -13.02 -15.77 -19.20
C GLN A 443 -11.65 -15.93 -18.53
N ARG A 444 -11.29 -14.99 -17.62
CA ARG A 444 -10.00 -15.01 -16.91
C ARG A 444 -10.11 -14.38 -15.53
N TYR A 445 -10.91 -14.97 -14.65
CA TYR A 445 -11.08 -14.55 -13.26
C TYR A 445 -10.11 -15.35 -12.37
N GLU A 446 -8.98 -14.76 -12.01
CA GLU A 446 -7.86 -15.47 -11.34
C GLU A 446 -7.73 -15.12 -9.86
N THR A 447 -8.36 -14.03 -9.38
CA THR A 447 -8.23 -13.64 -7.98
C THR A 447 -8.88 -14.66 -7.04
N GLN A 448 -8.20 -14.94 -5.93
CA GLN A 448 -8.75 -15.75 -4.84
C GLN A 448 -9.51 -14.91 -3.81
N CYS A 449 -9.49 -13.58 -3.92
CA CYS A 449 -10.08 -12.64 -2.95
C CYS A 449 -10.99 -11.62 -3.62
N ASP A 450 -10.48 -10.41 -3.86
CA ASP A 450 -11.24 -9.30 -4.45
C ASP A 450 -10.70 -8.97 -5.85
N PRO A 451 -11.56 -8.49 -6.77
CA PRO A 451 -11.19 -8.23 -8.16
C PRO A 451 -10.11 -7.15 -8.30
N ARG A 452 -9.21 -7.34 -9.26
CA ARG A 452 -8.07 -6.46 -9.55
C ARG A 452 -8.26 -5.78 -10.91
N LEU A 453 -7.70 -4.58 -11.06
CA LEU A 453 -7.47 -4.00 -12.39
C LEU A 453 -6.46 -4.87 -13.13
N ASN A 454 -6.72 -5.16 -14.40
CA ASN A 454 -5.72 -5.74 -15.29
C ASN A 454 -4.67 -4.70 -15.70
N ALA A 455 -3.62 -5.13 -16.43
CA ALA A 455 -2.53 -4.26 -16.84
C ALA A 455 -3.02 -3.05 -17.65
N ASP A 456 -3.93 -3.26 -18.58
CA ASP A 456 -4.46 -2.21 -19.46
C ASP A 456 -5.34 -1.21 -18.70
N GLN A 457 -6.23 -1.69 -17.81
CA GLN A 457 -7.05 -0.83 -16.96
C GLN A 457 -6.20 -0.01 -15.98
N ALA A 458 -5.16 -0.61 -15.39
CA ALA A 458 -4.24 0.10 -14.51
C ALA A 458 -3.50 1.22 -15.24
N LEU A 459 -3.02 0.94 -16.45
CA LEU A 459 -2.33 1.95 -17.26
C LEU A 459 -3.29 3.04 -17.77
N GLU A 460 -4.49 2.67 -18.19
CA GLU A 460 -5.53 3.65 -18.55
C GLU A 460 -5.84 4.59 -17.38
N LEU A 461 -6.01 4.04 -16.19
CA LEU A 461 -6.24 4.84 -14.98
C LEU A 461 -5.07 5.80 -14.72
N ALA A 462 -3.81 5.40 -14.95
CA ALA A 462 -2.65 6.28 -14.79
C ALA A 462 -2.71 7.47 -15.79
N PHE A 463 -3.10 7.26 -17.04
CA PHE A 463 -3.29 8.35 -18.00
C PHE A 463 -4.40 9.33 -17.56
N LEU A 464 -5.51 8.81 -17.02
CA LEU A 464 -6.62 9.63 -16.53
C LEU A 464 -6.21 10.42 -15.27
N ILE A 465 -5.48 9.81 -14.34
CA ILE A 465 -4.91 10.50 -13.18
C ILE A 465 -3.92 11.58 -13.61
N ALA A 466 -3.12 11.33 -14.64
CA ALA A 466 -2.19 12.29 -15.19
C ALA A 466 -2.88 13.61 -15.63
N GLU A 467 -4.10 13.52 -16.18
CA GLU A 467 -4.90 14.72 -16.53
C GLU A 467 -5.45 15.44 -15.28
N LEU A 468 -5.68 14.72 -14.17
CA LEU A 468 -6.13 15.32 -12.90
C LEU A 468 -4.98 16.06 -12.20
N ILE A 469 -3.79 15.47 -12.20
CA ILE A 469 -2.58 16.07 -11.60
C ILE A 469 -2.19 17.38 -12.32
N LYS A 470 -2.31 17.46 -13.64
CA LYS A 470 -2.01 18.68 -14.41
C LYS A 470 -2.87 19.90 -14.00
N LYS A 471 -4.03 19.65 -13.37
CA LYS A 471 -4.96 20.70 -12.94
C LYS A 471 -4.65 21.24 -11.55
N ILE A 472 -3.68 20.64 -10.84
CA ILE A 472 -3.18 21.08 -9.54
C ILE A 472 -2.05 22.08 -9.75
#